data_c7cb11acc8716293cdc47968c00e7de0
#
_entry.id   c7cb11acc8716293cdc47968c00e7de0
#
_cell.length_a   1.000
_cell.length_b   1.000
_cell.length_c   1.000
_cell.angle_alpha   90.00
_cell.angle_beta   90.00
_cell.angle_gamma   90.00
#
_symmetry.space_group_name_H-M   'P 1'
#
loop_
_entity.id
_entity.type
_entity.pdbx_description
1 polymer ?
#
loop_
_entity_poly.entity_id
_entity_poly.type
_entity_poly.pdbx_seq_one_letter_code
_entity_poly.pdbx_strand_id
1 'polypeptide(L)'
;LSVVHSNEQTPSLDPLRKELADILILPSTVLSEHYIEHHHWSDYYVLVCARNGHPSVRSFTELSQTVRYVAWRHPGLERLHNHLASAQLRLSHRGELSCLETLLDLIAKGHCISILPSALLAGRFSTLEPVPLPLMIMRHISVVARPTSLLSNAANAVLQTLKKPSIIPAK
;
A
#
# COMPACT_ATOMS: atom_id res chain seq x y z
N LEU A 1 7.10 22.05 7.22
CA LEU A 1 6.57 20.90 6.50
C LEU A 1 5.34 20.39 7.24
N SER A 2 4.22 20.32 6.56
CA SER A 2 3.00 19.67 7.05
C SER A 2 2.71 18.45 6.19
N VAL A 3 2.50 17.30 6.81
CA VAL A 3 2.10 16.06 6.12
C VAL A 3 0.67 15.75 6.54
N VAL A 4 -0.21 15.63 5.55
CA VAL A 4 -1.62 15.33 5.77
C VAL A 4 -1.92 13.99 5.12
N HIS A 5 -2.50 13.07 5.88
CA HIS A 5 -3.03 11.83 5.34
C HIS A 5 -4.48 12.05 4.91
N SER A 6 -4.76 11.84 3.63
CA SER A 6 -6.13 11.82 3.16
C SER A 6 -6.78 10.48 3.47
N ASN A 7 -7.96 10.52 4.09
CA ASN A 7 -8.80 9.36 4.31
C ASN A 7 -9.83 9.16 3.16
N GLU A 8 -9.69 9.90 2.08
CA GLU A 8 -10.58 9.78 0.92
C GLU A 8 -10.44 8.41 0.28
N GLN A 9 -11.58 7.75 0.06
CA GLN A 9 -11.61 6.46 -0.63
C GLN A 9 -11.26 6.60 -2.12
N THR A 10 -11.50 7.78 -2.68
CA THR A 10 -11.16 8.15 -4.05
C THR A 10 -10.13 9.28 -4.05
N PRO A 11 -8.83 8.94 -4.15
CA PRO A 11 -7.79 9.97 -4.25
C PRO A 11 -8.02 10.85 -5.48
N SER A 12 -7.79 12.15 -5.32
CA SER A 12 -7.94 13.12 -6.39
C SER A 12 -6.75 14.08 -6.50
N LEU A 13 -6.62 14.77 -7.63
CA LEU A 13 -5.62 15.82 -7.85
C LEU A 13 -6.11 17.21 -7.39
N ASP A 14 -7.31 17.29 -6.87
CA ASP A 14 -7.93 18.55 -6.42
C ASP A 14 -7.09 19.33 -5.39
N PRO A 15 -6.41 18.69 -4.41
CA PRO A 15 -5.57 19.45 -3.50
C PRO A 15 -4.45 20.24 -4.18
N LEU A 16 -3.87 19.74 -5.29
CA LEU A 16 -2.92 20.51 -6.10
C LEU A 16 -3.59 21.65 -6.83
N ARG A 17 -4.76 21.40 -7.43
CA ARG A 17 -5.52 22.42 -8.19
C ARG A 17 -5.98 23.58 -7.30
N LYS A 18 -6.41 23.26 -6.07
CA LYS A 18 -6.89 24.22 -5.08
C LYS A 18 -5.77 24.83 -4.23
N GLU A 19 -4.52 24.55 -4.57
CA GLU A 19 -3.33 25.03 -3.84
C GLU A 19 -3.30 24.66 -2.34
N LEU A 20 -3.99 23.59 -1.97
CA LEU A 20 -4.02 23.07 -0.61
C LEU A 20 -2.81 22.15 -0.30
N ALA A 21 -2.15 21.68 -1.36
CA ALA A 21 -0.92 20.87 -1.25
C ALA A 21 0.06 21.26 -2.36
N ASP A 22 1.33 21.19 -2.08
CA ASP A 22 2.42 21.38 -3.05
C ASP A 22 2.81 20.07 -3.72
N ILE A 23 2.72 18.96 -2.99
CA ILE A 23 3.14 17.61 -3.42
C ILE A 23 2.06 16.61 -2.98
N LEU A 24 1.69 15.72 -3.87
CA LEU A 24 0.84 14.56 -3.56
C LEU A 24 1.59 13.26 -3.81
N ILE A 25 1.33 12.29 -2.95
CA ILE A 25 1.73 10.90 -3.12
C ILE A 25 0.45 10.08 -3.21
N LEU A 26 0.20 9.46 -4.37
CA LEU A 26 -1.09 8.82 -4.65
C LEU A 26 -0.93 7.65 -5.64
N PRO A 27 -1.93 6.77 -5.75
CA PRO A 27 -1.89 5.70 -6.75
C PRO A 27 -1.77 6.26 -8.17
N SER A 28 -0.88 5.69 -8.98
CA SER A 28 -0.65 6.14 -10.38
C SER A 28 -1.90 6.11 -11.25
N THR A 29 -2.90 5.32 -10.87
CA THR A 29 -4.19 5.22 -11.58
C THR A 29 -5.02 6.51 -11.55
N VAL A 30 -4.67 7.47 -10.70
CA VAL A 30 -5.35 8.76 -10.56
C VAL A 30 -4.77 9.81 -11.50
N LEU A 31 -3.60 9.55 -12.09
CA LEU A 31 -2.92 10.51 -12.94
C LEU A 31 -3.70 10.77 -14.22
N SER A 32 -3.80 12.04 -14.58
CA SER A 32 -4.28 12.51 -15.88
C SER A 32 -3.10 13.04 -16.70
N GLU A 33 -3.26 13.14 -18.02
CA GLU A 33 -2.23 13.59 -18.95
C GLU A 33 -1.67 14.99 -18.68
N HIS A 34 -2.32 15.76 -17.79
CA HIS A 34 -1.96 17.14 -17.49
C HIS A 34 -0.98 17.31 -16.34
N TYR A 35 -0.56 16.21 -15.69
CA TYR A 35 0.34 16.27 -14.55
C TYR A 35 1.62 15.51 -14.82
N ILE A 36 2.75 16.13 -14.43
CA ILE A 36 4.05 15.52 -14.55
C ILE A 36 4.29 14.64 -13.31
N GLU A 37 4.48 13.35 -13.55
CA GLU A 37 4.97 12.44 -12.55
C GLU A 37 6.45 12.71 -12.30
N HIS A 38 6.79 13.12 -11.10
CA HIS A 38 8.16 13.44 -10.73
C HIS A 38 8.96 12.22 -10.29
N HIS A 39 8.29 11.23 -9.72
CA HIS A 39 8.86 9.96 -9.30
C HIS A 39 7.74 8.94 -9.09
N HIS A 40 8.08 7.66 -9.18
CA HIS A 40 7.16 6.59 -8.81
C HIS A 40 7.89 5.47 -8.06
N TRP A 41 7.12 4.79 -7.21
CA TRP A 41 7.52 3.55 -6.58
C TRP A 41 6.59 2.44 -7.03
N SER A 42 7.15 1.25 -7.15
CA SER A 42 6.38 0.04 -7.42
C SER A 42 6.62 -0.97 -6.31
N ASP A 43 5.57 -1.56 -5.83
CA ASP A 43 5.58 -2.73 -4.97
C ASP A 43 4.49 -3.71 -5.41
N TYR A 44 4.36 -4.81 -4.71
CA TYR A 44 3.38 -5.84 -5.01
C TYR A 44 2.63 -6.26 -3.74
N TYR A 45 1.45 -6.82 -3.92
CA TYR A 45 0.67 -7.33 -2.82
C TYR A 45 1.12 -8.73 -2.42
N VAL A 46 1.13 -8.97 -1.11
CA VAL A 46 1.42 -10.28 -0.49
C VAL A 46 0.35 -10.60 0.55
N LEU A 47 0.09 -11.88 0.76
CA LEU A 47 -0.68 -12.31 1.92
C LEU A 47 0.22 -12.21 3.15
N VAL A 48 -0.30 -11.68 4.24
CA VAL A 48 0.44 -11.48 5.50
C VAL A 48 -0.22 -12.29 6.60
N CYS A 49 0.60 -13.05 7.31
CA CYS A 49 0.18 -13.84 8.48
C CYS A 49 1.15 -13.66 9.65
N ALA A 50 0.79 -14.17 10.82
CA ALA A 50 1.68 -14.21 11.98
C ALA A 50 2.86 -15.16 11.71
N ARG A 51 4.07 -14.76 12.06
CA ARG A 51 5.25 -15.59 11.85
C ARG A 51 5.26 -16.87 12.72
N ASN A 52 4.84 -16.76 13.96
CA ASN A 52 5.01 -17.80 14.97
C ASN A 52 3.76 -18.65 15.23
N GLY A 53 2.74 -18.56 14.41
CA GLY A 53 1.42 -19.14 14.71
C GLY A 53 1.10 -20.48 14.05
N HIS A 54 1.96 -21.07 13.20
CA HIS A 54 1.62 -22.26 12.43
C HIS A 54 2.87 -22.97 11.87
N PRO A 55 2.77 -24.26 11.46
CA PRO A 55 3.90 -25.00 10.91
C PRO A 55 4.48 -24.32 9.64
N SER A 56 5.73 -24.62 9.41
CA SER A 56 6.69 -23.90 8.55
C SER A 56 6.44 -23.88 7.04
N VAL A 57 5.31 -24.36 6.54
CA VAL A 57 4.96 -24.32 5.12
C VAL A 57 3.51 -23.87 4.98
N ARG A 58 3.32 -22.59 4.70
CA ARG A 58 2.00 -22.04 4.50
C ARG A 58 1.82 -21.66 3.06
N SER A 59 0.87 -22.28 2.42
CA SER A 59 0.41 -21.84 1.11
C SER A 59 -0.71 -20.81 1.24
N PHE A 60 -0.87 -19.96 0.23
CA PHE A 60 -2.03 -19.10 0.11
C PHE A 60 -3.34 -19.87 0.28
N THR A 61 -3.45 -21.03 -0.38
CA THR A 61 -4.66 -21.87 -0.38
C THR A 61 -5.02 -22.32 1.03
N GLU A 62 -4.06 -22.80 1.80
CA GLU A 62 -4.29 -23.25 3.17
C GLU A 62 -4.75 -22.09 4.07
N LEU A 63 -4.03 -20.98 4.06
CA LEU A 63 -4.36 -19.81 4.87
C LEU A 63 -5.72 -19.21 4.52
N SER A 64 -6.04 -19.12 3.23
CA SER A 64 -7.31 -18.56 2.76
C SER A 64 -8.52 -19.36 3.18
N GLN A 65 -8.37 -20.67 3.42
CA GLN A 65 -9.43 -21.58 3.85
C GLN A 65 -9.58 -21.67 5.38
N THR A 66 -8.46 -21.55 6.11
CA THR A 66 -8.43 -21.82 7.55
C THR A 66 -8.46 -20.56 8.41
N VAL A 67 -7.98 -19.42 7.89
CA VAL A 67 -7.86 -18.18 8.65
C VAL A 67 -8.76 -17.09 8.09
N ARG A 68 -9.32 -16.28 8.98
CA ARG A 68 -10.19 -15.16 8.61
C ARG A 68 -9.41 -14.08 7.88
N TYR A 69 -9.91 -13.63 6.74
CA TYR A 69 -9.35 -12.50 6.01
C TYR A 69 -10.03 -11.19 6.46
N VAL A 70 -9.22 -10.24 6.86
CA VAL A 70 -9.63 -8.86 7.16
C VAL A 70 -8.89 -7.92 6.22
N ALA A 71 -9.63 -7.14 5.46
CA ALA A 71 -9.05 -6.21 4.49
C ALA A 71 -8.56 -4.91 5.16
N TRP A 72 -7.46 -4.37 4.69
CA TRP A 72 -7.09 -3.00 4.98
C TRP A 72 -7.82 -2.05 4.03
N ARG A 73 -8.60 -1.12 4.60
CA ARG A 73 -9.30 -0.12 3.79
C ARG A 73 -8.33 0.92 3.26
N HIS A 74 -8.11 0.92 1.96
CA HIS A 74 -7.25 1.87 1.25
C HIS A 74 -7.74 2.10 -0.19
N PRO A 75 -7.27 3.15 -0.88
CA PRO A 75 -7.75 3.51 -2.22
C PRO A 75 -7.56 2.47 -3.32
N GLY A 76 -6.85 1.39 -3.10
CA GLY A 76 -6.65 0.31 -4.08
C GLY A 76 -7.41 -0.97 -3.76
N LEU A 77 -8.21 -0.99 -2.68
CA LEU A 77 -8.81 -2.23 -2.18
C LEU A 77 -9.79 -2.86 -3.16
N GLU A 78 -10.67 -2.08 -3.76
CA GLU A 78 -11.64 -2.58 -4.74
C GLU A 78 -10.95 -3.21 -5.94
N ARG A 79 -9.93 -2.54 -6.48
CA ARG A 79 -9.13 -3.08 -7.59
C ARG A 79 -8.42 -4.38 -7.20
N LEU A 80 -7.87 -4.46 -6.00
CA LEU A 80 -7.27 -5.67 -5.46
C LEU A 80 -8.29 -6.81 -5.43
N HIS A 81 -9.47 -6.58 -4.86
CA HIS A 81 -10.54 -7.58 -4.78
C HIS A 81 -11.02 -8.02 -6.17
N ASN A 82 -11.14 -7.10 -7.12
CA ASN A 82 -11.49 -7.43 -8.50
C ASN A 82 -10.44 -8.34 -9.17
N HIS A 83 -9.14 -8.11 -8.94
CA HIS A 83 -8.09 -9.00 -9.44
C HIS A 83 -8.16 -10.39 -8.82
N LEU A 84 -8.39 -10.47 -7.50
CA LEU A 84 -8.53 -11.75 -6.81
C LEU A 84 -9.76 -12.53 -7.32
N ALA A 85 -10.89 -11.85 -7.48
CA ALA A 85 -12.12 -12.45 -8.01
C ALA A 85 -11.95 -12.95 -9.45
N SER A 86 -11.31 -12.16 -10.32
CA SER A 86 -11.03 -12.54 -11.70
C SER A 86 -10.11 -13.76 -11.79
N ALA A 87 -9.21 -13.93 -10.84
CA ALA A 87 -8.35 -15.10 -10.70
C ALA A 87 -8.99 -16.26 -9.93
N GLN A 88 -10.27 -16.15 -9.57
CA GLN A 88 -11.02 -17.13 -8.77
C GLN A 88 -10.41 -17.44 -7.40
N LEU A 89 -9.62 -16.52 -6.86
CA LEU A 89 -9.03 -16.63 -5.52
C LEU A 89 -10.06 -16.22 -4.47
N ARG A 90 -10.51 -17.20 -3.70
CA ARG A 90 -11.52 -17.00 -2.65
C ARG A 90 -10.86 -16.77 -1.31
N LEU A 91 -11.33 -15.76 -0.60
CA LEU A 91 -10.93 -15.45 0.77
C LEU A 91 -12.16 -15.48 1.69
N SER A 92 -11.99 -15.97 2.90
CA SER A 92 -13.04 -15.89 3.92
C SER A 92 -13.10 -14.46 4.49
N HIS A 93 -13.64 -13.52 3.69
CA HIS A 93 -13.74 -12.11 4.06
C HIS A 93 -14.64 -11.92 5.28
N ARG A 94 -14.17 -11.23 6.31
CA ARG A 94 -14.86 -11.02 7.58
C ARG A 94 -15.02 -9.56 7.97
N GLY A 95 -14.42 -8.65 7.23
CA GLY A 95 -14.54 -7.22 7.49
C GLY A 95 -13.36 -6.42 6.97
N GLU A 96 -13.39 -5.14 7.28
CA GLU A 96 -12.37 -4.16 6.87
C GLU A 96 -11.93 -3.32 8.06
N LEU A 97 -10.66 -2.95 8.10
CA LEU A 97 -10.09 -1.99 9.04
C LEU A 97 -9.40 -0.87 8.30
N SER A 98 -9.64 0.37 8.74
CA SER A 98 -8.96 1.56 8.22
C SER A 98 -7.60 1.80 8.89
N CYS A 99 -7.46 1.43 10.17
CA CYS A 99 -6.23 1.58 10.92
C CYS A 99 -5.27 0.43 10.59
N LEU A 100 -4.20 0.74 9.88
CA LEU A 100 -3.18 -0.26 9.48
C LEU A 100 -2.48 -0.87 10.70
N GLU A 101 -2.10 -0.08 11.69
CA GLU A 101 -1.38 -0.58 12.88
C GLU A 101 -2.23 -1.59 13.66
N THR A 102 -3.52 -1.30 13.86
CA THR A 102 -4.44 -2.25 14.51
C THR A 102 -4.54 -3.55 13.72
N LEU A 103 -4.60 -3.47 12.39
CA LEU A 103 -4.65 -4.66 11.55
C LEU A 103 -3.37 -5.49 11.66
N LEU A 104 -2.20 -4.84 11.62
CA LEU A 104 -0.90 -5.51 11.76
C LEU A 104 -0.75 -6.20 13.13
N ASP A 105 -1.24 -5.57 14.21
CA ASP A 105 -1.27 -6.17 15.53
C ASP A 105 -2.17 -7.42 15.60
N LEU A 106 -3.34 -7.37 14.97
CA LEU A 106 -4.25 -8.52 14.91
C LEU A 106 -3.63 -9.67 14.09
N ILE A 107 -2.93 -9.35 13.00
CA ILE A 107 -2.23 -10.35 12.19
C ILE A 107 -1.10 -10.96 13.01
N ALA A 108 -0.27 -10.16 13.67
CA ALA A 108 0.86 -10.62 14.48
C ALA A 108 0.44 -11.56 15.62
N LYS A 109 -0.77 -11.34 16.17
CA LYS A 109 -1.41 -12.21 17.18
C LYS A 109 -2.10 -13.46 16.60
N GLY A 110 -2.11 -13.62 15.27
CA GLY A 110 -2.71 -14.77 14.61
C GLY A 110 -4.24 -14.74 14.51
N HIS A 111 -4.88 -13.60 14.77
CA HIS A 111 -6.35 -13.48 14.74
C HIS A 111 -6.93 -13.41 13.32
N CYS A 112 -6.14 -12.94 12.37
CA CYS A 112 -6.54 -12.81 10.97
C CYS A 112 -5.32 -12.85 10.04
N ILE A 113 -5.61 -12.92 8.74
CA ILE A 113 -4.67 -12.65 7.65
C ILE A 113 -5.16 -11.43 6.87
N SER A 114 -4.25 -10.78 6.15
CA SER A 114 -4.60 -9.70 5.24
C SER A 114 -3.73 -9.73 3.99
N ILE A 115 -4.19 -9.08 2.92
CA ILE A 115 -3.36 -8.84 1.73
C ILE A 115 -2.91 -7.38 1.77
N LEU A 116 -1.59 -7.19 1.88
CA LEU A 116 -0.98 -5.88 2.07
C LEU A 116 0.12 -5.64 1.03
N PRO A 117 0.40 -4.37 0.71
CA PRO A 117 1.59 -4.02 -0.07
C PRO A 117 2.88 -4.45 0.65
N SER A 118 3.80 -5.07 -0.07
CA SER A 118 5.04 -5.61 0.49
C SER A 118 5.92 -4.55 1.18
N ALA A 119 5.89 -3.32 0.68
CA ALA A 119 6.64 -2.21 1.27
C ALA A 119 6.22 -1.88 2.71
N LEU A 120 4.98 -2.19 3.11
CA LEU A 120 4.50 -1.95 4.49
C LEU A 120 5.06 -2.92 5.52
N LEU A 121 5.72 -3.99 5.08
CA LEU A 121 6.30 -5.00 5.95
C LEU A 121 7.77 -4.71 6.32
N ALA A 122 8.36 -3.67 5.77
CA ALA A 122 9.73 -3.29 6.08
C ALA A 122 9.93 -3.09 7.59
N GLY A 123 10.90 -3.80 8.17
CA GLY A 123 11.17 -3.79 9.61
C GLY A 123 10.23 -4.62 10.49
N ARG A 124 9.25 -5.33 9.91
CA ARG A 124 8.24 -6.10 10.67
C ARG A 124 8.34 -7.61 10.52
N PHE A 125 9.38 -8.11 9.85
CA PHE A 125 9.57 -9.53 9.58
C PHE A 125 9.85 -10.39 10.84
N SER A 126 10.04 -9.79 12.00
CA SER A 126 10.16 -10.52 13.27
C SER A 126 8.84 -11.13 13.74
N THR A 127 7.72 -10.50 13.42
CA THR A 127 6.37 -10.89 13.87
C THR A 127 5.43 -11.28 12.73
N LEU A 128 5.70 -10.80 11.52
CA LEU A 128 4.87 -11.01 10.34
C LEU A 128 5.62 -11.79 9.28
N GLU A 129 4.89 -12.63 8.56
CA GLU A 129 5.41 -13.43 7.46
C GLU A 129 4.63 -13.14 6.18
N PRO A 130 5.32 -12.71 5.11
CA PRO A 130 4.71 -12.57 3.79
C PRO A 130 4.62 -13.92 3.09
N VAL A 131 3.46 -14.23 2.55
CA VAL A 131 3.20 -15.38 1.71
C VAL A 131 2.87 -14.90 0.30
N PRO A 132 3.57 -15.36 -0.74
CA PRO A 132 3.29 -14.96 -2.11
C PRO A 132 1.85 -15.27 -2.51
N LEU A 133 1.23 -14.36 -3.27
CA LEU A 133 -0.04 -14.64 -3.91
C LEU A 133 0.19 -15.56 -5.12
N PRO A 134 -0.81 -16.39 -5.51
CA PRO A 134 -0.74 -17.21 -6.72
C PRO A 134 -0.60 -16.39 -8.02
N LEU A 135 -0.89 -15.10 -7.96
CA LEU A 135 -0.69 -14.16 -9.06
C LEU A 135 0.01 -12.90 -8.54
N MET A 136 0.81 -12.27 -9.38
CA MET A 136 1.49 -11.03 -9.04
C MET A 136 0.55 -9.84 -9.29
N ILE A 137 0.18 -9.14 -8.23
CA ILE A 137 -0.60 -7.90 -8.30
C ILE A 137 0.31 -6.74 -7.94
N MET A 138 0.67 -5.94 -8.94
CA MET A 138 1.53 -4.77 -8.75
C MET A 138 0.73 -3.55 -8.30
N ARG A 139 1.37 -2.72 -7.50
CA ARG A 139 0.90 -1.40 -7.11
C ARG A 139 1.94 -0.36 -7.53
N HIS A 140 1.46 0.74 -8.12
CA HIS A 140 2.27 1.88 -8.50
C HIS A 140 1.79 3.12 -7.75
N ILE A 141 2.71 3.79 -7.10
CA ILE A 141 2.50 5.02 -6.34
C ILE A 141 3.31 6.12 -7.00
N SER A 142 2.67 7.23 -7.32
CA SER A 142 3.28 8.37 -8.00
C SER A 142 3.43 9.57 -7.07
N VAL A 143 4.50 10.31 -7.27
CA VAL A 143 4.74 11.62 -6.69
C VAL A 143 4.40 12.67 -7.73
N VAL A 144 3.42 13.49 -7.46
CA VAL A 144 2.97 14.58 -8.32
C VAL A 144 3.12 15.89 -7.56
N ALA A 145 3.53 16.95 -8.23
CA ALA A 145 3.70 18.25 -7.62
C ALA A 145 3.11 19.35 -8.50
N ARG A 146 2.90 20.51 -7.90
CA ARG A 146 2.67 21.75 -8.64
C ARG A 146 3.87 22.06 -9.54
N PRO A 147 3.73 22.87 -10.59
CA PRO A 147 4.87 23.32 -11.39
C PRO A 147 6.00 23.82 -10.50
N THR A 148 7.24 23.43 -10.82
CA THR A 148 8.41 23.73 -9.97
C THR A 148 8.63 25.22 -9.76
N SER A 149 8.21 26.05 -10.69
CA SER A 149 8.23 27.53 -10.59
C SER A 149 7.28 28.07 -9.50
N LEU A 150 6.29 27.29 -9.09
CA LEU A 150 5.31 27.66 -8.06
C LEU A 150 5.61 27.02 -6.70
N LEU A 151 6.62 26.14 -6.63
CA LEU A 151 7.01 25.49 -5.39
C LEU A 151 7.93 26.41 -4.56
N SER A 152 7.74 26.43 -3.25
CA SER A 152 8.70 27.02 -2.33
C SER A 152 10.03 26.25 -2.34
N ASN A 153 11.10 26.88 -1.89
CA ASN A 153 12.40 26.21 -1.73
C ASN A 153 12.30 24.95 -0.84
N ALA A 154 11.49 25.03 0.21
CA ALA A 154 11.25 23.89 1.11
C ALA A 154 10.51 22.75 0.40
N ALA A 155 9.48 23.04 -0.37
CA ALA A 155 8.75 22.04 -1.15
C ALA A 155 9.63 21.40 -2.22
N ASN A 156 10.45 22.20 -2.90
CA ASN A 156 11.44 21.69 -3.86
C ASN A 156 12.46 20.76 -3.20
N ALA A 157 12.98 21.10 -2.02
CA ALA A 157 13.92 20.24 -1.29
C ALA A 157 13.28 18.89 -0.93
N VAL A 158 12.01 18.88 -0.48
CA VAL A 158 11.25 17.66 -0.23
C VAL A 158 11.09 16.84 -1.50
N LEU A 159 10.68 17.46 -2.60
CA LEU A 159 10.51 16.79 -3.89
C LEU A 159 11.82 16.14 -4.37
N GLN A 160 12.96 16.83 -4.24
CA GLN A 160 14.27 16.27 -4.60
C GLN A 160 14.67 15.10 -3.68
N THR A 161 14.26 15.13 -2.41
CA THR A 161 14.52 14.04 -1.48
C THR A 161 13.70 12.80 -1.85
N LEU A 162 12.43 12.99 -2.23
CA LEU A 162 11.55 11.89 -2.68
C LEU A 162 12.02 11.23 -3.98
N LYS A 163 12.75 11.96 -4.83
CA LYS A 163 13.32 11.43 -6.08
C LYS A 163 14.56 10.56 -5.87
N LYS A 164 15.21 10.66 -4.73
CA LYS A 164 16.39 9.82 -4.45
C LYS A 164 15.94 8.38 -4.27
N PRO A 165 16.60 7.41 -4.91
CA PRO A 165 16.30 6.01 -4.65
C PRO A 165 16.49 5.76 -3.15
N SER A 166 15.50 5.16 -2.51
CA SER A 166 15.66 4.69 -1.14
C SER A 166 16.77 3.66 -1.15
N ILE A 167 17.91 3.99 -0.57
CA ILE A 167 18.95 3.00 -0.28
C ILE A 167 18.36 2.15 0.87
N ILE A 168 17.51 1.20 0.54
CA ILE A 168 17.21 0.10 1.43
C ILE A 168 18.39 -0.86 1.22
N PRO A 169 19.27 -1.04 2.21
CA PRO A 169 20.30 -2.03 2.09
C PRO A 169 19.61 -3.38 1.91
N ALA A 170 19.85 -4.02 0.78
CA ALA A 170 19.53 -5.42 0.60
C ALA A 170 20.28 -6.19 1.70
N LYS A 171 19.53 -6.82 2.60
CA LYS A 171 20.03 -7.84 3.51
C LYS A 171 19.38 -9.15 3.17
#